data_8ebc270c5c4918b801bdf456a4b092e7
#
_entry.id   8ebc270c5c4918b801bdf456a4b092e7
#
_cell.length_a   1.000
_cell.length_b   1.000
_cell.length_c   1.000
_cell.angle_alpha   90.00
_cell.angle_beta   90.00
_cell.angle_gamma   90.00
#
_symmetry.space_group_name_H-M   'P 1'
#
loop_
_entity.id
_entity.type
_entity.pdbx_description
1 polymer ?
#
loop_
_entity_poly.entity_id
_entity_poly.type
_entity_poly.pdbx_seq_one_letter_code
_entity_poly.pdbx_strand_id
1 'polypeptide(L)'
;MMNLPQMPHYCKTDVSGSVLFHADCMEVLPLLYEKSVDYSFTSPPYNRKRNDKYSNFNDINHNWLQLNIDVIDQLLRVTKKHIFYNLQANYYNRNDVYKLIGHFSKNILDIHIWEKSNPMPASGKNITNAVEYFLVLGNESLKSNTTYTKNIITT
;
A
#
# COMPACT_ATOMS: atom_id res chain seq x y z
N MET A 1 1.61 -1.86 26.08
CA MET A 1 0.69 -2.85 25.52
C MET A 1 -0.41 -2.10 24.81
N MET A 2 -0.62 -2.32 23.51
CA MET A 2 -1.82 -1.79 22.86
C MET A 2 -3.04 -2.46 23.49
N ASN A 3 -3.95 -1.67 24.09
CA ASN A 3 -5.29 -2.16 24.38
C ASN A 3 -6.01 -2.29 23.05
N LEU A 4 -5.95 -3.47 22.46
CA LEU A 4 -6.75 -3.76 21.27
C LEU A 4 -8.21 -3.93 21.72
N PRO A 5 -9.18 -3.28 21.05
CA PRO A 5 -10.59 -3.54 21.33
C PRO A 5 -10.88 -5.03 21.11
N GLN A 6 -11.92 -5.56 21.75
CA GLN A 6 -12.37 -6.94 21.48
C GLN A 6 -12.80 -7.03 20.01
N MET A 7 -11.88 -7.51 19.18
CA MET A 7 -12.14 -7.66 17.74
C MET A 7 -12.56 -9.10 17.46
N PRO A 8 -13.68 -9.33 16.76
CA PRO A 8 -13.95 -10.62 16.18
C PRO A 8 -12.85 -10.94 15.15
N HIS A 9 -12.28 -12.13 15.19
CA HIS A 9 -11.33 -12.66 14.20
C HIS A 9 -9.87 -12.17 14.29
N TYR A 10 -9.28 -12.01 15.46
CA TYR A 10 -7.84 -11.85 15.53
C TYR A 10 -7.16 -13.17 15.97
N CYS A 11 -5.98 -13.41 15.44
CA CYS A 11 -5.10 -14.46 15.94
C CYS A 11 -3.83 -13.81 16.50
N LYS A 12 -3.61 -13.96 17.81
CA LYS A 12 -2.36 -13.52 18.44
C LYS A 12 -1.32 -14.62 18.21
N THR A 13 -0.19 -14.25 17.61
CA THR A 13 0.96 -15.13 17.55
C THR A 13 1.84 -14.88 18.78
N ASP A 14 2.24 -15.94 19.48
CA ASP A 14 3.08 -15.85 20.70
C ASP A 14 4.52 -15.43 20.41
N VAL A 15 4.90 -15.35 19.16
CA VAL A 15 6.26 -14.97 18.75
C VAL A 15 6.37 -13.45 18.66
N SER A 16 7.13 -12.85 19.54
CA SER A 16 7.52 -11.42 19.53
C SER A 16 6.40 -10.38 19.73
N GLY A 17 5.23 -10.72 20.21
CA GLY A 17 4.13 -9.77 20.43
C GLY A 17 3.42 -9.32 19.16
N SER A 18 3.62 -10.00 18.03
CA SER A 18 2.92 -9.74 16.78
C SER A 18 1.44 -10.11 16.89
N VAL A 19 0.58 -9.36 16.21
CA VAL A 19 -0.86 -9.61 16.12
C VAL A 19 -1.25 -9.76 14.67
N LEU A 20 -1.90 -10.87 14.34
CA LEU A 20 -2.45 -11.15 13.02
C LEU A 20 -3.97 -11.03 13.06
N PHE A 21 -4.55 -10.31 12.13
CA PHE A 21 -5.99 -10.21 11.93
C PHE A 21 -6.40 -11.00 10.68
N HIS A 22 -7.31 -11.94 10.84
CA HIS A 22 -7.95 -12.65 9.74
C HIS A 22 -9.31 -11.99 9.45
N ALA A 23 -9.29 -10.84 8.79
CA ALA A 23 -10.48 -10.04 8.47
C ALA A 23 -10.18 -9.09 7.30
N ASP A 24 -11.20 -8.45 6.75
CA ASP A 24 -11.02 -7.35 5.80
C ASP A 24 -10.36 -6.16 6.51
N CYS A 25 -9.39 -5.52 5.84
CA CYS A 25 -8.69 -4.37 6.41
C CYS A 25 -9.64 -3.20 6.73
N MET A 26 -10.73 -3.04 5.96
CA MET A 26 -11.74 -2.00 6.20
C MET A 26 -12.64 -2.31 7.40
N GLU A 27 -12.66 -3.54 7.89
CA GLU A 27 -13.29 -3.89 9.17
C GLU A 27 -12.35 -3.63 10.35
N VAL A 28 -11.04 -3.82 10.15
CA VAL A 28 -10.02 -3.73 11.21
C VAL A 28 -9.53 -2.30 11.42
N LEU A 29 -9.14 -1.62 10.34
CA LEU A 29 -8.53 -0.28 10.42
C LEU A 29 -9.37 0.73 11.20
N PRO A 30 -10.71 0.83 11.02
CA PRO A 30 -11.54 1.77 11.77
C PRO A 30 -11.54 1.54 13.28
N LEU A 31 -11.24 0.31 13.72
CA LEU A 31 -11.22 -0.07 15.13
C LEU A 31 -9.88 0.27 15.81
N LEU A 32 -8.82 0.50 15.04
CA LEU A 32 -7.52 0.91 15.60
C LEU A 32 -7.60 2.36 16.09
N TYR A 33 -6.91 2.64 17.20
CA TYR A 33 -6.84 4.00 17.72
C TYR A 33 -6.04 4.90 16.77
N GLU A 34 -6.41 6.17 16.76
CA GLU A 34 -5.68 7.19 16.02
C GLU A 34 -4.22 7.24 16.49
N LYS A 35 -3.29 7.35 15.52
CA LYS A 35 -1.84 7.40 15.78
C LYS A 35 -1.33 6.26 16.67
N SER A 36 -1.89 5.06 16.51
CA SER A 36 -1.47 3.88 17.29
C SER A 36 -0.34 3.08 16.64
N VAL A 37 -0.08 3.29 15.35
CA VAL A 37 0.93 2.59 14.56
C VAL A 37 2.06 3.55 14.19
N ASP A 38 3.31 3.18 14.35
CA ASP A 38 4.42 4.07 14.01
C ASP A 38 4.62 4.18 12.50
N TYR A 39 4.58 3.06 11.78
CA TYR A 39 4.70 2.97 10.32
C TYR A 39 3.69 2.01 9.75
N SER A 40 3.25 2.27 8.53
CA SER A 40 2.41 1.36 7.76
C SER A 40 3.10 0.99 6.46
N PHE A 41 3.01 -0.28 6.09
CA PHE A 41 3.49 -0.79 4.80
C PHE A 41 2.42 -1.68 4.19
N THR A 42 2.02 -1.40 2.96
CA THR A 42 1.00 -2.19 2.27
C THR A 42 1.14 -2.14 0.76
N SER A 43 0.62 -3.19 0.12
CA SER A 43 0.51 -3.31 -1.33
C SER A 43 -0.91 -3.78 -1.65
N PRO A 44 -1.81 -2.90 -2.11
CA PRO A 44 -3.17 -3.28 -2.42
C PRO A 44 -3.24 -4.15 -3.68
N PRO A 45 -4.37 -4.83 -3.94
CA PRO A 45 -4.60 -5.50 -5.21
C PRO A 45 -4.40 -4.55 -6.39
N TYR A 46 -3.71 -5.01 -7.45
CA TYR A 46 -3.33 -4.15 -8.57
C TYR A 46 -4.39 -4.03 -9.67
N ASN A 47 -5.55 -4.63 -9.49
CA ASN A 47 -6.66 -4.64 -10.47
C ASN A 47 -6.20 -5.07 -11.88
N ARG A 48 -5.42 -6.15 -11.96
CA ARG A 48 -4.86 -6.65 -13.23
C ARG A 48 -5.87 -7.34 -14.11
N LYS A 49 -7.08 -7.59 -13.60
CA LYS A 49 -8.16 -8.36 -14.26
C LYS A 49 -7.72 -9.75 -14.70
N ARG A 50 -6.81 -10.37 -13.96
CA ARG A 50 -6.38 -11.74 -14.18
C ARG A 50 -7.06 -12.66 -13.17
N ASN A 51 -7.71 -13.70 -13.65
CA ASN A 51 -7.98 -14.90 -12.88
C ASN A 51 -6.65 -15.67 -12.79
N ASP A 52 -5.79 -15.31 -11.85
CA ASP A 52 -4.59 -16.08 -11.63
C ASP A 52 -4.96 -17.44 -11.04
N LYS A 53 -4.55 -18.51 -11.73
CA LYS A 53 -4.78 -19.91 -11.32
C LYS A 53 -4.21 -20.27 -9.95
N TYR A 54 -3.49 -19.33 -9.34
CA TYR A 54 -2.77 -19.53 -8.06
C TYR A 54 -3.54 -19.04 -6.82
N SER A 55 -4.63 -18.31 -6.98
CA SER A 55 -5.41 -17.84 -5.85
C SER A 55 -6.90 -17.79 -6.18
N ASN A 56 -7.72 -18.15 -5.22
CA ASN A 56 -9.16 -17.90 -5.23
C ASN A 56 -9.49 -16.39 -5.11
N PHE A 57 -8.47 -15.52 -5.20
CA PHE A 57 -8.61 -14.10 -5.06
C PHE A 57 -8.92 -13.46 -6.42
N ASN A 58 -10.07 -12.83 -6.50
CA ASN A 58 -10.46 -12.07 -7.68
C ASN A 58 -9.85 -10.65 -7.62
N ASP A 59 -8.81 -10.42 -8.42
CA ASP A 59 -8.15 -9.10 -8.54
C ASP A 59 -8.97 -8.09 -9.38
N ILE A 60 -10.27 -8.35 -9.61
CA ILE A 60 -11.17 -7.45 -10.31
C ILE A 60 -11.95 -6.63 -9.29
N ASN A 61 -11.60 -5.36 -9.14
CA ASN A 61 -12.35 -4.44 -8.31
C ASN A 61 -12.84 -3.26 -9.15
N HIS A 62 -14.17 -3.16 -9.30
CA HIS A 62 -14.79 -2.07 -10.04
C HIS A 62 -14.68 -0.70 -9.33
N ASN A 63 -14.54 -0.72 -8.00
CA ASN A 63 -14.37 0.46 -7.15
C ASN A 63 -12.93 0.63 -6.66
N TRP A 64 -11.94 0.19 -7.43
CA TRP A 64 -10.54 0.16 -7.02
C TRP A 64 -10.02 1.50 -6.49
N LEU A 65 -10.36 2.60 -7.16
CA LEU A 65 -9.95 3.93 -6.74
C LEU A 65 -10.50 4.28 -5.36
N GLN A 66 -11.81 4.08 -5.16
CA GLN A 66 -12.45 4.41 -3.89
C GLN A 66 -11.92 3.55 -2.74
N LEU A 67 -11.76 2.23 -2.97
CA LEU A 67 -11.15 1.34 -1.98
C LEU A 67 -9.78 1.86 -1.52
N ASN A 68 -8.93 2.26 -2.48
CA ASN A 68 -7.58 2.77 -2.14
C ASN A 68 -7.64 4.12 -1.43
N ILE A 69 -8.59 5.00 -1.76
CA ILE A 69 -8.83 6.25 -1.03
C ILE A 69 -9.20 5.93 0.41
N ASP A 70 -10.20 5.09 0.63
CA ASP A 70 -10.68 4.74 1.96
C ASP A 70 -9.59 4.09 2.82
N VAL A 71 -8.79 3.19 2.23
CA VAL A 71 -7.65 2.55 2.92
C VAL A 71 -6.60 3.59 3.31
N ILE A 72 -6.18 4.47 2.38
CA ILE A 72 -5.15 5.48 2.67
C ILE A 72 -5.64 6.47 3.73
N ASP A 73 -6.91 6.87 3.71
CA ASP A 73 -7.50 7.75 4.73
C ASP A 73 -7.41 7.10 6.12
N GLN A 74 -7.77 5.81 6.23
CA GLN A 74 -7.61 5.09 7.49
C GLN A 74 -6.14 4.94 7.90
N LEU A 75 -5.23 4.67 6.96
CA LEU A 75 -3.81 4.59 7.26
C LEU A 75 -3.25 5.95 7.73
N LEU A 76 -3.66 7.07 7.13
CA LEU A 76 -3.28 8.42 7.56
C LEU A 76 -3.77 8.72 8.98
N ARG A 77 -4.95 8.20 9.35
CA ARG A 77 -5.51 8.33 10.69
C ARG A 77 -4.70 7.54 11.73
N VAL A 78 -4.41 6.26 11.45
CA VAL A 78 -3.80 5.35 12.45
C VAL A 78 -2.29 5.45 12.53
N THR A 79 -1.61 5.92 11.47
CA THR A 79 -0.16 5.97 11.40
C THR A 79 0.39 7.28 11.94
N LYS A 80 1.39 7.18 12.83
CA LYS A 80 2.07 8.35 13.41
C LYS A 80 3.03 9.02 12.43
N LYS A 81 3.89 8.21 11.78
CA LYS A 81 5.02 8.69 10.97
C LYS A 81 4.72 8.57 9.48
N HIS A 82 5.15 7.49 8.84
CA HIS A 82 5.06 7.34 7.40
C HIS A 82 4.32 6.07 6.98
N ILE A 83 3.66 6.17 5.84
CA ILE A 83 2.99 5.08 5.16
C ILE A 83 3.75 4.81 3.87
N PHE A 84 4.13 3.57 3.65
CA PHE A 84 4.73 3.09 2.40
C PHE A 84 3.67 2.30 1.64
N TYR A 85 3.13 2.92 0.62
CA TYR A 85 2.02 2.40 -0.17
C TYR A 85 2.53 1.96 -1.54
N ASN A 86 2.67 0.65 -1.77
CA ASN A 86 3.22 0.12 -3.01
C ASN A 86 2.14 -0.02 -4.08
N LEU A 87 2.40 0.51 -5.26
CA LEU A 87 1.50 0.51 -6.40
C LEU A 87 2.22 0.15 -7.69
N GLN A 88 1.52 -0.56 -8.58
CA GLN A 88 1.95 -0.73 -9.96
C GLN A 88 0.90 -0.12 -10.91
N ALA A 89 1.30 0.87 -11.71
CA ALA A 89 0.46 1.36 -12.79
C ALA A 89 0.49 0.35 -13.96
N ASN A 90 -0.64 -0.24 -14.27
CA ASN A 90 -0.81 -1.17 -15.37
C ASN A 90 -1.87 -0.67 -16.36
N TYR A 91 -2.10 -1.40 -17.44
CA TYR A 91 -3.06 -0.99 -18.46
C TYR A 91 -4.47 -0.73 -17.91
N TYR A 92 -4.91 -1.49 -16.90
CA TYR A 92 -6.28 -1.44 -16.40
C TYR A 92 -6.49 -0.39 -15.31
N ASN A 93 -5.45 -0.09 -14.51
CA ASN A 93 -5.57 0.78 -13.32
C ASN A 93 -4.84 2.11 -13.43
N ARG A 94 -4.00 2.35 -14.46
CA ARG A 94 -3.10 3.51 -14.51
C ARG A 94 -3.80 4.86 -14.32
N ASN A 95 -5.00 5.02 -14.88
CA ASN A 95 -5.76 6.26 -14.74
C ASN A 95 -6.19 6.48 -13.29
N ASP A 96 -6.57 5.41 -12.60
CA ASP A 96 -6.97 5.48 -11.20
C ASP A 96 -5.76 5.67 -10.28
N VAL A 97 -4.60 5.09 -10.62
CA VAL A 97 -3.32 5.39 -9.93
C VAL A 97 -2.99 6.88 -10.01
N TYR A 98 -3.13 7.50 -11.19
CA TYR A 98 -2.86 8.93 -11.35
C TYR A 98 -3.88 9.81 -10.59
N LYS A 99 -5.15 9.43 -10.58
CA LYS A 99 -6.17 10.11 -9.76
C LYS A 99 -5.87 9.97 -8.28
N LEU A 100 -5.47 8.78 -7.82
CA LEU A 100 -5.09 8.52 -6.44
C LEU A 100 -3.91 9.38 -6.00
N ILE A 101 -2.86 9.47 -6.81
CA ILE A 101 -1.71 10.36 -6.57
C ILE A 101 -2.17 11.82 -6.50
N GLY A 102 -3.02 12.25 -7.42
CA GLY A 102 -3.58 13.60 -7.43
C GLY A 102 -4.42 13.89 -6.19
N HIS A 103 -5.25 12.93 -5.76
CA HIS A 103 -6.10 13.06 -4.57
C HIS A 103 -5.27 13.29 -3.30
N PHE A 104 -4.20 12.50 -3.12
CA PHE A 104 -3.32 12.60 -1.95
C PHE A 104 -2.08 13.47 -2.16
N SER A 105 -2.07 14.34 -3.18
CA SER A 105 -0.90 15.17 -3.52
C SER A 105 -0.35 15.99 -2.34
N LYS A 106 -1.20 16.39 -1.39
CA LYS A 106 -0.79 17.11 -0.18
C LYS A 106 -0.20 16.22 0.92
N ASN A 107 -0.48 14.93 0.89
CA ASN A 107 -0.03 13.95 1.87
C ASN A 107 1.17 13.14 1.36
N ILE A 108 1.42 13.13 0.05
CA ILE A 108 2.58 12.46 -0.54
C ILE A 108 3.81 13.31 -0.28
N LEU A 109 4.75 12.75 0.46
CA LEU A 109 6.03 13.36 0.83
C LEU A 109 7.10 13.05 -0.22
N ASP A 110 7.06 11.85 -0.78
CA ASP A 110 7.96 11.41 -1.84
C ASP A 110 7.37 10.22 -2.62
N ILE A 111 7.92 9.95 -3.80
CA ILE A 111 7.60 8.77 -4.60
C ILE A 111 8.90 8.04 -4.90
N HIS A 112 9.05 6.86 -4.31
CA HIS A 112 10.16 5.98 -4.62
C HIS A 112 9.80 5.05 -5.77
N ILE A 113 10.76 4.82 -6.64
CA ILE A 113 10.61 3.92 -7.79
C ILE A 113 11.34 2.61 -7.46
N TRP A 114 10.62 1.52 -7.49
CA TRP A 114 11.20 0.19 -7.42
C TRP A 114 11.38 -0.36 -8.82
N GLU A 115 12.62 -0.44 -9.26
CA GLU A 115 13.01 -1.07 -10.51
C GLU A 115 13.15 -2.58 -10.32
N LYS A 116 12.43 -3.35 -11.13
CA LYS A 116 12.46 -4.81 -11.09
C LYS A 116 13.53 -5.34 -12.04
N SER A 117 14.41 -6.19 -11.54
CA SER A 117 15.44 -6.85 -12.33
C SER A 117 14.87 -7.86 -13.35
N ASN A 118 13.71 -8.44 -13.07
CA ASN A 118 13.05 -9.42 -13.93
C ASN A 118 11.57 -9.10 -14.16
N PRO A 119 11.24 -8.03 -14.92
CA PRO A 119 9.88 -7.67 -15.19
C PRO A 119 9.20 -8.71 -16.10
N MET A 120 7.95 -9.07 -15.77
CA MET A 120 7.17 -9.96 -16.62
C MET A 120 6.92 -9.31 -17.99
N PRO A 121 7.26 -9.94 -19.10
CA PRO A 121 7.01 -9.39 -20.42
C PRO A 121 5.50 -9.24 -20.66
N ALA A 122 5.10 -8.09 -21.16
CA ALA A 122 3.73 -7.86 -21.58
C ALA A 122 3.54 -8.45 -22.98
N SER A 123 2.70 -9.49 -23.09
CA SER A 123 2.35 -10.11 -24.37
C SER A 123 1.84 -9.06 -25.37
N GLY A 124 2.46 -9.00 -26.54
CA GLY A 124 2.03 -8.12 -27.64
C GLY A 124 2.35 -6.63 -27.46
N LYS A 125 3.23 -6.23 -26.54
CA LYS A 125 3.66 -4.84 -26.36
C LYS A 125 5.17 -4.71 -26.38
N ASN A 126 5.66 -3.63 -27.01
CA ASN A 126 7.08 -3.35 -27.12
C ASN A 126 7.70 -2.77 -25.81
N ILE A 127 6.86 -2.40 -24.82
CA ILE A 127 7.29 -1.80 -23.57
C ILE A 127 6.81 -2.67 -22.42
N THR A 128 7.75 -3.15 -21.62
CA THR A 128 7.50 -3.91 -20.39
C THR A 128 7.46 -2.97 -19.20
N ASN A 129 6.46 -3.11 -18.33
CA ASN A 129 6.40 -2.35 -17.10
C ASN A 129 7.38 -2.94 -16.07
N ALA A 130 8.53 -2.30 -15.94
CA ALA A 130 9.62 -2.72 -15.07
C ALA A 130 9.60 -2.05 -13.69
N VAL A 131 8.64 -1.14 -13.43
CA VAL A 131 8.66 -0.35 -12.20
C VAL A 131 7.40 -0.50 -11.39
N GLU A 132 7.56 -0.36 -10.07
CA GLU A 132 6.49 -0.10 -9.12
C GLU A 132 6.79 1.21 -8.37
N TYR A 133 5.75 1.81 -7.82
CA TYR A 133 5.84 3.05 -7.06
C TYR A 133 5.61 2.78 -5.59
N PHE A 134 6.45 3.29 -4.72
CA PHE A 134 6.15 3.46 -3.32
C PHE A 134 5.76 4.91 -3.08
N LEU A 135 4.48 5.15 -2.84
CA LEU A 135 4.04 6.45 -2.32
C LEU A 135 4.42 6.50 -0.85
N VAL A 136 5.26 7.45 -0.49
CA VAL A 136 5.57 7.74 0.90
C VAL A 136 4.63 8.84 1.36
N LEU A 137 3.65 8.48 2.21
CA LEU A 137 2.66 9.42 2.70
C LEU A 137 2.85 9.67 4.20
N GLY A 138 2.43 10.85 4.64
CA GLY A 138 2.46 11.22 6.05
C GLY A 138 2.03 12.66 6.28
N ASN A 139 2.00 13.05 7.56
CA ASN A 139 1.67 14.41 7.96
C ASN A 139 2.93 15.22 8.31
N GLU A 140 4.09 14.60 8.36
CA GLU A 140 5.37 15.22 8.71
C GLU A 140 6.35 15.06 7.57
N SER A 141 7.23 16.06 7.40
CA SER A 141 8.30 16.01 6.40
C SER A 141 9.27 14.84 6.66
N LEU A 142 9.75 14.24 5.58
CA LEU A 142 10.86 13.30 5.65
C LEU A 142 12.10 14.04 6.16
N LYS A 143 12.59 13.68 7.35
CA LYS A 143 13.85 14.17 7.87
C LYS A 143 14.93 13.16 7.53
N SER A 144 15.83 13.50 6.62
CA SER A 144 17.02 12.71 6.36
C SER A 144 18.17 13.17 7.28
N ASN A 145 18.75 12.24 8.00
CA ASN A 145 20.00 12.47 8.70
C ASN A 145 21.16 12.23 7.73
N THR A 146 21.66 13.28 7.09
CA THR A 146 23.02 13.43 6.57
C THR A 146 23.45 12.63 5.32
N THR A 147 22.71 11.70 4.75
CA THR A 147 23.13 11.00 3.53
C THR A 147 22.07 11.12 2.47
N TYR A 148 22.42 11.65 1.29
CA TYR A 148 21.53 11.66 0.14
C TYR A 148 21.32 10.22 -0.33
N THR A 149 20.12 9.69 -0.16
CA THR A 149 19.73 8.40 -0.74
C THR A 149 18.91 8.65 -2.01
N LYS A 150 19.16 7.82 -3.03
CA LYS A 150 18.35 7.86 -4.23
C LYS A 150 16.94 7.33 -3.90
N ASN A 151 15.92 7.93 -4.48
CA ASN A 151 14.54 7.41 -4.41
C ASN A 151 14.28 6.28 -5.44
N ILE A 152 15.33 5.59 -5.88
CA ILE A 152 15.28 4.43 -6.78
C ILE A 152 15.79 3.23 -6.00
N ILE A 153 14.97 2.18 -5.95
CA ILE A 153 15.29 0.88 -5.36
C ILE A 153 15.50 -0.09 -6.51
N THR A 154 16.69 -0.66 -6.60
CA THR A 154 17.03 -1.69 -7.59
C THR A 154 17.17 -3.04 -6.91
N THR A 155 16.63 -4.10 -7.51
CA THR A 155 16.76 -5.50 -7.04
C THR A 155 17.42 -6.37 -8.09
#